data_4ed3b430a7519c4123c310627454aa97
#
_entry.id   4ed3b430a7519c4123c310627454aa97
#
_cell.length_a   1.000
_cell.length_b   1.000
_cell.length_c   1.000
_cell.angle_alpha   90.00
_cell.angle_beta   90.00
_cell.angle_gamma   90.00
#
_symmetry.space_group_name_H-M   'P 1'
#
loop_
_entity.id
_entity.type
_entity.pdbx_description
1 polymer ?
#
loop_
_entity_poly.entity_id
_entity_poly.type
_entity_poly.pdbx_seq_one_letter_code
_entity_poly.pdbx_strand_id
1 'polypeptide(L)'
;YLLPGVDTLPEMQRTLLDMEDGCNYAHSIGDLNTCLCDWCKQQPRQPWLDEQTARVEVSYVVFNAQYGLYTYVSINFLFNRGGHVYRFTDMISCFQDPLRTSMGNSIPTAIAIAIWAVLQVKLLIDEIRDAIRTVRSSKHGIWRGLLRDYLHFWNLVDWLSMIVAGMAVFFWLNVRTQVDAVNSLMPATVRATMYPTGQAVGERRAAYQPTAEAWFTAAEQMSLANSACTVTIILYPLVIMLRLFKSFQAQPRLAIVTETIKTAIPELAHFFIVALCMFGCLF
;
A
#
# COMPACT_ATOMS: atom_id res chain seq x y z
N TYR A 1 4.76 13.17 19.58
CA TYR A 1 4.88 13.72 18.23
C TYR A 1 5.79 14.95 18.27
N LEU A 2 6.85 14.92 17.45
CA LEU A 2 7.67 16.10 17.16
C LEU A 2 6.99 16.86 16.03
N LEU A 3 6.78 18.15 16.20
CA LEU A 3 6.00 18.97 15.28
C LEU A 3 6.94 19.89 14.47
N PRO A 4 7.39 19.47 13.28
CA PRO A 4 8.26 20.30 12.44
C PRO A 4 7.53 21.60 12.07
N GLY A 5 8.23 22.72 12.25
CA GLY A 5 7.68 24.07 12.05
C GLY A 5 6.98 24.68 13.26
N VAL A 6 6.73 23.90 14.32
CA VAL A 6 6.21 24.38 15.61
C VAL A 6 7.29 24.30 16.68
N ASP A 7 7.99 23.16 16.73
CA ASP A 7 9.05 22.93 17.70
C ASP A 7 10.40 23.38 17.12
N THR A 8 11.19 24.13 17.87
CA THR A 8 12.58 24.43 17.51
C THR A 8 13.46 23.20 17.78
N LEU A 9 14.65 23.13 17.18
CA LEU A 9 15.57 22.01 17.38
C LEU A 9 15.86 21.72 18.88
N PRO A 10 16.11 22.75 19.75
CA PRO A 10 16.25 22.53 21.19
C PRO A 10 14.99 21.97 21.85
N GLU A 11 13.80 22.40 21.43
CA GLU A 11 12.53 21.88 21.94
C GLU A 11 12.31 20.43 21.54
N MET A 12 12.65 20.04 20.30
CA MET A 12 12.61 18.66 19.85
C MET A 12 13.58 17.77 20.67
N GLN A 13 14.80 18.25 20.92
CA GLN A 13 15.76 17.52 21.75
C GLN A 13 15.25 17.35 23.19
N ARG A 14 14.64 18.39 23.78
CA ARG A 14 14.04 18.30 25.11
C ARG A 14 12.87 17.32 25.14
N THR A 15 11.99 17.34 24.12
CA THR A 15 10.88 16.39 24.03
C THR A 15 11.39 14.95 23.99
N LEU A 16 12.48 14.68 23.29
CA LEU A 16 13.10 13.35 23.25
C LEU A 16 13.67 12.96 24.63
N LEU A 17 14.36 13.90 25.31
CA LEU A 17 14.87 13.67 26.65
C LEU A 17 13.75 13.47 27.69
N ASP A 18 12.67 14.27 27.60
CA ASP A 18 11.49 14.11 28.46
C ASP A 18 10.78 12.75 28.22
N MET A 19 10.77 12.25 26.99
CA MET A 19 10.28 10.91 26.66
C MET A 19 11.18 9.83 27.26
N GLU A 20 12.50 10.01 27.19
CA GLU A 20 13.50 9.10 27.77
C GLU A 20 13.39 9.07 29.30
N ASP A 21 13.16 10.22 29.93
CA ASP A 21 12.97 10.37 31.39
C ASP A 21 11.57 9.92 31.87
N GLY A 22 10.68 9.51 30.96
CA GLY A 22 9.31 9.07 31.27
C GLY A 22 8.37 10.17 31.68
N CYS A 23 8.72 11.44 31.46
CA CYS A 23 7.83 12.58 31.65
C CYS A 23 6.81 12.67 30.55
N ASN A 24 5.53 12.59 30.92
CA ASN A 24 4.45 12.75 29.96
C ASN A 24 4.37 14.20 29.48
N TYR A 25 4.77 14.49 28.28
CA TYR A 25 4.87 15.80 27.66
C TYR A 25 3.58 16.66 27.74
N ALA A 26 2.42 16.04 27.94
CA ALA A 26 1.14 16.75 28.08
C ALA A 26 1.08 17.73 29.25
N HIS A 27 1.99 17.65 30.22
CA HIS A 27 1.99 18.47 31.42
C HIS A 27 3.12 19.51 31.50
N SER A 28 4.08 19.54 30.56
CA SER A 28 5.27 20.42 30.63
C SER A 28 5.09 21.79 29.95
N ILE A 29 3.86 22.28 29.77
CA ILE A 29 3.58 23.52 29.00
C ILE A 29 3.93 24.82 29.76
N GLY A 30 4.45 24.77 30.95
CA GLY A 30 4.66 26.01 31.75
C GLY A 30 6.09 26.40 32.02
N ASP A 31 7.01 25.47 32.13
CA ASP A 31 8.38 25.83 32.53
C ASP A 31 9.39 24.79 32.01
N LEU A 32 10.40 25.29 31.33
CA LEU A 32 11.33 24.50 30.51
C LEU A 32 12.37 23.73 31.37
N ASN A 33 12.33 23.77 32.67
CA ASN A 33 13.36 23.21 33.54
C ASN A 33 12.91 22.20 34.59
N THR A 34 11.62 21.92 34.71
CA THR A 34 11.15 20.98 35.72
C THR A 34 9.93 20.21 35.25
N CYS A 35 9.94 18.89 35.40
CA CYS A 35 8.74 18.06 35.41
C CYS A 35 7.82 18.57 36.53
N LEU A 36 6.86 19.42 36.22
CA LEU A 36 6.15 20.27 37.18
C LEU A 36 4.92 19.64 37.81
N CYS A 37 4.55 18.42 37.45
CA CYS A 37 3.43 17.78 38.13
C CYS A 37 3.93 16.84 39.22
N ASP A 38 3.41 17.02 40.44
CA ASP A 38 3.70 16.14 41.59
C ASP A 38 3.35 14.68 41.33
N TRP A 39 2.44 14.43 40.38
CA TRP A 39 2.07 13.12 39.92
C TRP A 39 3.17 12.44 39.09
N CYS A 40 3.87 13.18 38.21
CA CYS A 40 5.03 12.68 37.48
C CYS A 40 6.23 12.35 38.39
N LYS A 41 6.35 13.01 39.53
CA LYS A 41 7.40 12.74 40.54
C LYS A 41 7.13 11.51 41.37
N GLN A 42 5.88 11.05 41.42
CA GLN A 42 5.44 9.88 42.23
C GLN A 42 5.39 8.59 41.45
N GLN A 43 5.39 8.64 40.12
CA GLN A 43 5.45 7.43 39.28
C GLN A 43 6.90 7.03 39.01
N PRO A 44 7.21 5.72 39.06
CA PRO A 44 8.53 5.25 38.65
C PRO A 44 8.72 5.66 37.18
N ARG A 45 9.80 6.35 36.91
CA ARG A 45 10.19 6.74 35.55
C ARG A 45 10.34 5.51 34.72
N GLN A 46 9.44 5.29 33.78
CA GLN A 46 9.55 4.22 32.79
C GLN A 46 10.06 4.84 31.49
N PRO A 47 11.28 4.51 31.08
CA PRO A 47 11.78 4.94 29.78
C PRO A 47 10.87 4.39 28.67
N TRP A 48 10.64 5.20 27.62
CA TRP A 48 9.85 4.77 26.47
C TRP A 48 10.56 3.66 25.66
N LEU A 49 11.89 3.54 25.81
CA LEU A 49 12.71 2.42 25.34
C LEU A 49 13.11 1.59 26.56
N ASP A 50 12.64 0.37 26.61
CA ASP A 50 12.93 -0.60 27.68
C ASP A 50 13.44 -1.94 27.08
N GLU A 51 13.78 -2.88 27.94
CA GLU A 51 14.23 -4.22 27.53
C GLU A 51 13.14 -5.02 26.79
N GLN A 52 11.88 -4.60 26.88
CA GLN A 52 10.74 -5.23 26.19
C GLN A 52 10.47 -4.62 24.83
N THR A 53 11.09 -3.49 24.51
CA THR A 53 10.92 -2.81 23.24
C THR A 53 11.51 -3.64 22.11
N ALA A 54 10.64 -4.21 21.28
CA ALA A 54 11.04 -5.07 20.17
C ALA A 54 11.20 -4.27 18.85
N ARG A 55 10.47 -3.15 18.70
CA ARG A 55 10.47 -2.34 17.47
C ARG A 55 10.24 -0.87 17.79
N VAL A 56 11.03 -0.03 17.16
CA VAL A 56 10.78 1.42 17.09
C VAL A 56 10.61 1.80 15.63
N GLU A 57 9.55 2.53 15.34
CA GLU A 57 9.26 3.03 14.02
C GLU A 57 9.27 4.56 14.03
N VAL A 58 10.07 5.12 13.12
CA VAL A 58 10.07 6.55 12.83
C VAL A 58 9.47 6.75 11.45
N SER A 59 8.29 7.32 11.38
CA SER A 59 7.59 7.52 10.12
C SER A 59 7.27 9.00 9.89
N TYR A 60 7.39 9.42 8.64
CA TYR A 60 7.11 10.79 8.22
C TYR A 60 6.68 10.84 6.76
N VAL A 61 6.01 11.93 6.39
CA VAL A 61 5.54 12.16 5.03
C VAL A 61 6.27 13.35 4.45
N VAL A 62 6.80 13.17 3.23
CA VAL A 62 7.44 14.24 2.45
C VAL A 62 6.54 14.55 1.26
N PHE A 63 6.28 15.83 1.04
CA PHE A 63 5.60 16.30 -0.16
C PHE A 63 6.57 17.07 -1.05
N ASN A 64 6.76 16.56 -2.27
CA ASN A 64 7.52 17.24 -3.30
C ASN A 64 6.56 18.01 -4.21
N ALA A 65 6.45 19.32 -4.00
CA ALA A 65 5.53 20.18 -4.74
C ALA A 65 5.88 20.28 -6.23
N GLN A 66 7.16 20.17 -6.59
CA GLN A 66 7.60 20.29 -7.99
C GLN A 66 7.05 19.14 -8.84
N TYR A 67 7.02 17.93 -8.28
CA TYR A 67 6.54 16.74 -8.99
C TYR A 67 5.10 16.36 -8.59
N GLY A 68 4.52 17.02 -7.57
CA GLY A 68 3.22 16.65 -7.01
C GLY A 68 3.26 15.22 -6.47
N LEU A 69 4.28 14.89 -5.67
CA LEU A 69 4.55 13.55 -5.18
C LEU A 69 4.55 13.52 -3.66
N TYR A 70 3.72 12.67 -3.07
CA TYR A 70 3.79 12.28 -1.67
C TYR A 70 4.72 11.08 -1.52
N THR A 71 5.60 11.12 -0.55
CA THR A 71 6.44 9.98 -0.17
C THR A 71 6.26 9.72 1.32
N TYR A 72 5.70 8.57 1.64
CA TYR A 72 5.65 8.04 2.99
C TYR A 72 6.94 7.28 3.26
N VAL A 73 7.64 7.66 4.32
CA VAL A 73 8.90 7.04 4.74
C VAL A 73 8.69 6.43 6.10
N SER A 74 9.01 5.16 6.26
CA SER A 74 9.00 4.44 7.53
C SER A 74 10.38 3.83 7.77
N ILE A 75 11.04 4.26 8.84
CA ILE A 75 12.33 3.74 9.30
C ILE A 75 12.07 2.86 10.51
N ASN A 76 12.31 1.58 10.36
CA ASN A 76 12.06 0.58 11.39
C ASN A 76 13.38 0.13 12.01
N PHE A 77 13.45 0.19 13.33
CA PHE A 77 14.52 -0.36 14.14
C PHE A 77 13.98 -1.57 14.89
N LEU A 78 14.50 -2.75 14.57
CA LEU A 78 14.14 -3.99 15.24
C LEU A 78 15.24 -4.37 16.23
N PHE A 79 14.86 -4.51 17.49
CA PHE A 79 15.75 -4.90 18.57
C PHE A 79 15.65 -6.42 18.78
N ASN A 80 16.73 -7.13 18.44
CA ASN A 80 16.78 -8.56 18.68
C ASN A 80 17.26 -8.82 20.13
N ARG A 81 16.72 -9.85 20.78
CA ARG A 81 17.16 -10.31 22.12
C ARG A 81 18.65 -10.64 22.20
N GLY A 82 19.31 -10.87 21.06
CA GLY A 82 20.77 -11.05 20.99
C GLY A 82 21.58 -9.73 20.97
N GLY A 83 20.95 -8.56 21.19
CA GLY A 83 21.62 -7.26 21.24
C GLY A 83 21.91 -6.63 19.88
N HIS A 84 21.48 -7.24 18.77
CA HIS A 84 21.59 -6.65 17.44
C HIS A 84 20.39 -5.76 17.12
N VAL A 85 20.66 -4.59 16.51
CA VAL A 85 19.64 -3.67 16.00
C VAL A 85 19.65 -3.73 14.49
N TYR A 86 18.54 -4.16 13.91
CA TYR A 86 18.35 -4.17 12.45
C TYR A 86 17.57 -2.93 12.05
N ARG A 87 18.06 -2.23 11.03
CA ARG A 87 17.36 -1.09 10.43
C ARG A 87 16.88 -1.47 9.04
N PHE A 88 15.61 -1.28 8.76
CA PHE A 88 15.09 -1.28 7.40
C PHE A 88 14.23 -0.05 7.16
N THR A 89 14.26 0.44 5.93
CA THR A 89 13.58 1.66 5.53
C THR A 89 12.66 1.34 4.38
N ASP A 90 11.37 1.62 4.56
CA ASP A 90 10.37 1.52 3.52
C ASP A 90 10.04 2.92 3.01
N MET A 91 10.06 3.09 1.69
CA MET A 91 9.71 4.34 1.03
C MET A 91 8.67 4.07 -0.05
N ILE A 92 7.49 4.62 0.13
CA ILE A 92 6.38 4.46 -0.81
C ILE A 92 5.97 5.83 -1.32
N SER A 93 6.08 6.01 -2.64
CA SER A 93 5.75 7.26 -3.28
C SER A 93 4.46 7.13 -4.09
N CYS A 94 3.60 8.15 -4.00
CA CYS A 94 2.34 8.22 -4.72
C CYS A 94 2.14 9.61 -5.31
N PHE A 95 1.67 9.70 -6.56
CA PHE A 95 1.36 10.98 -7.17
C PHE A 95 0.11 11.62 -6.55
N GLN A 96 0.16 12.93 -6.38
CA GLN A 96 -0.99 13.74 -5.96
C GLN A 96 -2.18 13.62 -6.91
N ASP A 97 -1.90 13.45 -8.20
CA ASP A 97 -2.88 13.11 -9.23
C ASP A 97 -2.48 11.79 -9.88
N PRO A 98 -3.17 10.67 -9.57
CA PRO A 98 -2.84 9.35 -10.13
C PRO A 98 -2.98 9.25 -11.66
N LEU A 99 -3.66 10.22 -12.31
CA LEU A 99 -3.77 10.31 -13.77
C LEU A 99 -2.65 11.12 -14.41
N ARG A 100 -1.88 11.84 -13.60
CA ARG A 100 -0.81 12.70 -14.11
C ARG A 100 0.37 11.85 -14.57
N THR A 101 0.79 12.04 -15.81
CA THR A 101 2.06 11.50 -16.30
C THR A 101 3.23 12.40 -15.89
N SER A 102 4.43 11.86 -15.93
CA SER A 102 5.68 12.63 -15.68
C SER A 102 5.82 13.88 -16.56
N MET A 103 5.09 13.95 -17.67
CA MET A 103 5.06 15.11 -18.58
C MET A 103 3.92 16.09 -18.28
N GLY A 104 3.16 15.88 -17.21
CA GLY A 104 2.07 16.80 -16.81
C GLY A 104 0.80 16.72 -17.64
N ASN A 105 0.73 15.86 -18.67
CA ASN A 105 -0.43 15.68 -19.51
C ASN A 105 -1.19 14.38 -19.15
N SER A 106 -2.40 14.52 -18.62
CA SER A 106 -3.26 13.40 -18.22
C SER A 106 -4.08 12.82 -19.38
N ILE A 107 -4.19 13.52 -20.51
CA ILE A 107 -5.06 13.13 -21.64
C ILE A 107 -4.66 11.79 -22.25
N PRO A 108 -3.39 11.53 -22.65
CA PRO A 108 -3.02 10.26 -23.24
C PRO A 108 -3.21 9.09 -22.28
N THR A 109 -2.97 9.28 -21.00
CA THR A 109 -3.21 8.25 -19.97
C THR A 109 -4.71 7.95 -19.84
N ALA A 110 -5.55 8.96 -19.81
CA ALA A 110 -7.01 8.79 -19.76
C ALA A 110 -7.55 8.05 -21.00
N ILE A 111 -7.04 8.37 -22.19
CA ILE A 111 -7.40 7.67 -23.44
C ILE A 111 -6.95 6.19 -23.36
N ALA A 112 -5.73 5.92 -22.92
CA ALA A 112 -5.23 4.56 -22.79
C ALA A 112 -6.06 3.72 -21.81
N ILE A 113 -6.43 4.30 -20.66
CA ILE A 113 -7.31 3.66 -19.67
C ILE A 113 -8.70 3.40 -20.27
N ALA A 114 -9.27 4.36 -21.01
CA ALA A 114 -10.58 4.18 -21.65
C ALA A 114 -10.55 3.07 -22.69
N ILE A 115 -9.54 3.00 -23.56
CA ILE A 115 -9.37 1.92 -24.53
C ILE A 115 -9.22 0.58 -23.81
N TRP A 116 -8.37 0.52 -22.78
CA TRP A 116 -8.19 -0.69 -21.98
C TRP A 116 -9.51 -1.14 -21.35
N ALA A 117 -10.28 -0.24 -20.75
CA ALA A 117 -11.57 -0.55 -20.13
C ALA A 117 -12.58 -1.12 -21.15
N VAL A 118 -12.67 -0.52 -22.34
CA VAL A 118 -13.55 -1.02 -23.43
C VAL A 118 -13.14 -2.43 -23.85
N LEU A 119 -11.84 -2.69 -23.98
CA LEU A 119 -11.33 -4.02 -24.30
C LEU A 119 -11.65 -5.04 -23.20
N GLN A 120 -11.54 -4.68 -21.92
CA GLN A 120 -11.89 -5.55 -20.79
C GLN A 120 -13.38 -5.89 -20.78
N VAL A 121 -14.26 -4.90 -21.01
CA VAL A 121 -15.70 -5.13 -21.12
C VAL A 121 -16.04 -6.06 -22.29
N LYS A 122 -15.40 -5.86 -23.44
CA LYS A 122 -15.56 -6.75 -24.60
C LYS A 122 -15.17 -8.20 -24.25
N LEU A 123 -14.00 -8.38 -23.63
CA LEU A 123 -13.51 -9.69 -23.23
C LEU A 123 -14.47 -10.38 -22.24
N LEU A 124 -14.99 -9.64 -21.26
CA LEU A 124 -15.96 -10.15 -20.30
C LEU A 124 -17.25 -10.63 -21.01
N ILE A 125 -17.75 -9.84 -21.97
CA ILE A 125 -18.95 -10.19 -22.74
C ILE A 125 -18.70 -11.46 -23.57
N ASP A 126 -17.55 -11.56 -24.23
CA ASP A 126 -17.21 -12.71 -25.04
C ASP A 126 -17.11 -13.98 -24.18
N GLU A 127 -16.47 -13.91 -23.02
CA GLU A 127 -16.33 -15.04 -22.09
C GLU A 127 -17.68 -15.48 -21.49
N ILE A 128 -18.52 -14.53 -21.11
CA ILE A 128 -19.89 -14.83 -20.63
C ILE A 128 -20.71 -15.51 -21.75
N ARG A 129 -20.60 -15.04 -23.01
CA ARG A 129 -21.29 -15.66 -24.14
C ARG A 129 -20.83 -17.08 -24.37
N ASP A 130 -19.51 -17.35 -24.28
CA ASP A 130 -18.96 -18.68 -24.45
C ASP A 130 -19.37 -19.60 -23.31
N ALA A 131 -19.39 -19.13 -22.07
CA ALA A 131 -19.91 -19.87 -20.93
C ALA A 131 -21.38 -20.24 -21.11
N ILE A 132 -22.25 -19.29 -21.47
CA ILE A 132 -23.66 -19.53 -21.73
C ILE A 132 -23.88 -20.53 -22.87
N ARG A 133 -23.12 -20.39 -23.97
CA ARG A 133 -23.20 -21.26 -25.13
C ARG A 133 -22.81 -22.69 -24.76
N THR A 134 -21.72 -22.88 -24.03
CA THR A 134 -21.24 -24.21 -23.60
C THR A 134 -22.24 -24.86 -22.63
N VAL A 135 -22.71 -24.12 -21.64
CA VAL A 135 -23.70 -24.64 -20.67
C VAL A 135 -25.02 -25.01 -21.36
N ARG A 136 -25.48 -24.20 -22.34
CA ARG A 136 -26.71 -24.45 -23.06
C ARG A 136 -26.63 -25.69 -24.00
N SER A 137 -25.42 -25.99 -24.48
CA SER A 137 -25.17 -27.19 -25.32
C SER A 137 -24.89 -28.46 -24.50
N SER A 138 -24.67 -28.34 -23.18
CA SER A 138 -24.37 -29.47 -22.32
C SER A 138 -25.60 -30.34 -22.06
N LYS A 139 -25.40 -31.66 -22.19
CA LYS A 139 -26.44 -32.67 -21.91
C LYS A 139 -26.58 -33.03 -20.42
N HIS A 140 -25.67 -32.54 -19.59
CA HIS A 140 -25.53 -32.97 -18.18
C HIS A 140 -26.10 -32.02 -17.12
N GLY A 141 -26.86 -31.01 -17.53
CA GLY A 141 -27.41 -29.99 -16.64
C GLY A 141 -26.43 -28.83 -16.34
N ILE A 142 -26.94 -27.73 -15.82
CA ILE A 142 -26.22 -26.45 -15.71
C ILE A 142 -24.90 -26.58 -14.92
N TRP A 143 -24.94 -27.17 -13.72
CA TRP A 143 -23.77 -27.27 -12.84
C TRP A 143 -22.69 -28.22 -13.36
N ARG A 144 -23.08 -29.36 -13.91
CA ARG A 144 -22.09 -30.30 -14.49
C ARG A 144 -21.55 -29.80 -15.82
N GLY A 145 -22.35 -29.10 -16.60
CA GLY A 145 -21.90 -28.43 -17.83
C GLY A 145 -20.89 -27.33 -17.54
N LEU A 146 -21.14 -26.52 -16.51
CA LEU A 146 -20.20 -25.47 -16.08
C LEU A 146 -18.88 -26.04 -15.57
N LEU A 147 -18.93 -27.05 -14.69
CA LEU A 147 -17.72 -27.59 -14.04
C LEU A 147 -16.92 -28.52 -14.93
N ARG A 148 -17.56 -29.31 -15.80
CA ARG A 148 -16.90 -30.35 -16.58
C ARG A 148 -16.61 -29.93 -18.01
N ASP A 149 -17.56 -29.23 -18.65
CA ASP A 149 -17.48 -28.90 -20.06
C ASP A 149 -16.90 -27.50 -20.31
N TYR A 150 -17.11 -26.55 -19.36
CA TYR A 150 -16.62 -25.18 -19.50
C TYR A 150 -15.31 -24.92 -18.76
N LEU A 151 -15.14 -25.40 -17.51
CA LEU A 151 -13.96 -25.15 -16.69
C LEU A 151 -12.75 -25.98 -17.16
N HIS A 152 -12.22 -25.61 -18.31
CA HIS A 152 -10.93 -26.06 -18.78
C HIS A 152 -9.84 -25.09 -18.31
N PHE A 153 -8.58 -25.56 -18.27
CA PHE A 153 -7.42 -24.75 -17.82
C PHE A 153 -7.39 -23.36 -18.47
N TRP A 154 -7.62 -23.27 -19.77
CA TRP A 154 -7.56 -22.00 -20.49
C TRP A 154 -8.70 -21.03 -20.14
N ASN A 155 -9.89 -21.53 -19.92
CA ASN A 155 -11.00 -20.69 -19.47
C ASN A 155 -10.80 -20.21 -18.03
N LEU A 156 -10.11 -21.02 -17.18
CA LEU A 156 -9.69 -20.58 -15.87
C LEU A 156 -8.69 -19.41 -15.94
N VAL A 157 -7.73 -19.45 -16.88
CA VAL A 157 -6.78 -18.35 -17.13
C VAL A 157 -7.50 -17.09 -17.59
N ASP A 158 -8.52 -17.22 -18.45
CA ASP A 158 -9.33 -16.08 -18.90
C ASP A 158 -10.08 -15.43 -17.73
N TRP A 159 -10.74 -16.22 -16.89
CA TRP A 159 -11.41 -15.72 -15.68
C TRP A 159 -10.42 -15.10 -14.68
N LEU A 160 -9.27 -15.74 -14.47
CA LEU A 160 -8.21 -15.20 -13.62
C LEU A 160 -7.76 -13.82 -14.12
N SER A 161 -7.58 -13.66 -15.43
CA SER A 161 -7.19 -12.37 -16.03
C SER A 161 -8.23 -11.28 -15.79
N MET A 162 -9.51 -11.60 -15.85
CA MET A 162 -10.60 -10.66 -15.57
C MET A 162 -10.70 -10.31 -14.10
N ILE A 163 -10.52 -11.29 -13.22
CA ILE A 163 -10.51 -11.05 -11.75
C ILE A 163 -9.36 -10.12 -11.39
N VAL A 164 -8.15 -10.39 -11.88
CA VAL A 164 -6.98 -9.53 -11.60
C VAL A 164 -7.16 -8.13 -12.20
N ALA A 165 -7.75 -8.01 -13.40
CA ALA A 165 -8.10 -6.72 -13.98
C ALA A 165 -9.12 -5.96 -13.11
N GLY A 166 -10.15 -6.64 -12.61
CA GLY A 166 -11.14 -6.08 -11.69
C GLY A 166 -10.50 -5.62 -10.37
N MET A 167 -9.59 -6.43 -9.80
CA MET A 167 -8.82 -6.05 -8.62
C MET A 167 -7.93 -4.82 -8.88
N ALA A 168 -7.29 -4.74 -10.05
CA ALA A 168 -6.48 -3.57 -10.41
C ALA A 168 -7.31 -2.29 -10.44
N VAL A 169 -8.53 -2.33 -11.02
CA VAL A 169 -9.46 -1.19 -11.00
C VAL A 169 -9.89 -0.85 -9.56
N PHE A 170 -10.25 -1.86 -8.77
CA PHE A 170 -10.68 -1.65 -7.39
C PHE A 170 -9.58 -0.99 -6.55
N PHE A 171 -8.35 -1.51 -6.59
CA PHE A 171 -7.23 -0.93 -5.84
C PHE A 171 -6.84 0.45 -6.37
N TRP A 172 -6.91 0.68 -7.68
CA TRP A 172 -6.66 1.99 -8.25
C TRP A 172 -7.67 3.03 -7.78
N LEU A 173 -8.97 2.70 -7.74
CA LEU A 173 -10.01 3.57 -7.20
C LEU A 173 -9.79 3.83 -5.71
N ASN A 174 -9.37 2.81 -4.95
CA ASN A 174 -9.04 2.97 -3.54
C ASN A 174 -7.85 3.93 -3.34
N VAL A 175 -6.77 3.78 -4.12
CA VAL A 175 -5.64 4.74 -4.10
C VAL A 175 -6.14 6.16 -4.37
N ARG A 176 -6.99 6.35 -5.36
CA ARG A 176 -7.54 7.66 -5.69
C ARG A 176 -8.33 8.27 -4.53
N THR A 177 -9.19 7.50 -3.87
CA THR A 177 -9.96 8.00 -2.72
C THR A 177 -9.06 8.38 -1.55
N GLN A 178 -7.99 7.61 -1.29
CA GLN A 178 -7.02 7.93 -0.24
C GLN A 178 -6.18 9.17 -0.59
N VAL A 179 -5.77 9.34 -1.85
CA VAL A 179 -5.09 10.55 -2.33
C VAL A 179 -5.97 11.78 -2.19
N ASP A 180 -7.26 11.68 -2.54
CA ASP A 180 -8.23 12.78 -2.38
C ASP A 180 -8.40 13.15 -0.89
N ALA A 181 -8.39 12.17 0.02
CA ALA A 181 -8.42 12.41 1.46
C ALA A 181 -7.17 13.16 1.94
N VAL A 182 -5.97 12.72 1.53
CA VAL A 182 -4.70 13.41 1.86
C VAL A 182 -4.70 14.85 1.32
N ASN A 183 -5.14 15.05 0.07
CA ASN A 183 -5.21 16.36 -0.56
C ASN A 183 -6.19 17.31 0.17
N SER A 184 -7.31 16.79 0.66
CA SER A 184 -8.32 17.59 1.38
C SER A 184 -7.83 18.04 2.76
N LEU A 185 -7.01 17.23 3.44
CA LEU A 185 -6.47 17.52 4.77
C LEU A 185 -5.21 18.42 4.73
N MET A 186 -4.45 18.38 3.63
CA MET A 186 -3.21 19.14 3.49
C MET A 186 -3.37 20.65 3.75
N PRO A 187 -4.38 21.37 3.20
CA PRO A 187 -4.51 22.81 3.45
C PRO A 187 -4.78 23.16 4.92
N ALA A 188 -5.49 22.29 5.65
CA ALA A 188 -5.74 22.48 7.06
C ALA A 188 -4.45 22.32 7.88
N THR A 189 -3.66 21.30 7.57
CA THR A 189 -2.37 21.04 8.21
C THR A 189 -1.37 22.16 7.95
N VAL A 190 -1.25 22.63 6.70
CA VAL A 190 -0.38 23.76 6.33
C VAL A 190 -0.82 25.05 7.03
N ARG A 191 -2.12 25.33 7.10
CA ARG A 191 -2.62 26.52 7.84
C ARG A 191 -2.31 26.43 9.32
N ALA A 192 -2.43 25.25 9.93
CA ALA A 192 -2.11 25.06 11.33
C ALA A 192 -0.62 25.28 11.65
N THR A 193 0.29 25.12 10.66
CA THR A 193 1.72 25.44 10.83
C THR A 193 2.04 26.92 10.63
N MET A 194 1.20 27.65 9.87
CA MET A 194 1.41 29.08 9.55
C MET A 194 0.80 30.02 10.58
N TYR A 195 0.94 29.74 11.88
CA TYR A 195 0.36 30.61 12.89
C TYR A 195 1.11 31.94 13.03
N PRO A 196 0.36 33.03 13.31
CA PRO A 196 0.97 34.32 13.58
C PRO A 196 1.88 34.26 14.82
N THR A 197 3.03 34.91 14.72
CA THR A 197 3.97 35.11 15.81
C THR A 197 3.24 35.76 16.98
N GLY A 198 3.16 35.10 18.13
CA GLY A 198 2.56 35.65 19.35
C GLY A 198 1.65 34.73 20.14
N GLN A 199 1.20 33.60 19.55
CA GLN A 199 0.44 32.62 20.33
C GLN A 199 1.37 31.70 21.15
N ALA A 200 0.89 31.26 22.31
CA ALA A 200 1.62 30.32 23.15
C ALA A 200 1.83 28.97 22.40
N VAL A 201 3.01 28.36 22.60
CA VAL A 201 3.38 27.08 21.96
C VAL A 201 2.33 25.98 22.19
N GLY A 202 1.73 25.96 23.39
CA GLY A 202 0.68 25.00 23.75
C GLY A 202 -0.59 25.14 22.94
N GLU A 203 -1.03 26.37 22.66
CA GLU A 203 -2.21 26.62 21.81
C GLU A 203 -1.95 26.21 20.36
N ARG A 204 -0.76 26.50 19.83
CA ARG A 204 -0.34 26.09 18.50
C ARG A 204 -0.33 24.58 18.37
N ARG A 205 0.21 23.88 19.37
CA ARG A 205 0.26 22.43 19.39
C ARG A 205 -1.14 21.81 19.47
N ALA A 206 -2.01 22.31 20.34
CA ALA A 206 -3.38 21.83 20.47
C ALA A 206 -4.20 21.96 19.16
N ALA A 207 -3.93 23.00 18.37
CA ALA A 207 -4.57 23.18 17.06
C ALA A 207 -3.95 22.32 15.96
N TYR A 208 -2.63 22.15 15.97
CA TYR A 208 -1.89 21.43 14.94
C TYR A 208 -1.98 19.90 15.07
N GLN A 209 -1.86 19.40 16.29
CA GLN A 209 -1.75 17.96 16.54
C GLN A 209 -2.89 17.15 15.92
N PRO A 210 -4.19 17.46 16.11
CA PRO A 210 -5.28 16.65 15.55
C PRO A 210 -5.31 16.69 14.02
N THR A 211 -4.95 17.82 13.41
CA THR A 211 -4.90 17.93 11.94
C THR A 211 -3.71 17.17 11.36
N ALA A 212 -2.57 17.21 12.02
CA ALA A 212 -1.38 16.48 11.62
C ALA A 212 -1.57 14.96 11.77
N GLU A 213 -2.18 14.50 12.85
CA GLU A 213 -2.51 13.08 13.07
C GLU A 213 -3.47 12.56 12.00
N ALA A 214 -4.53 13.31 11.71
CA ALA A 214 -5.48 12.94 10.68
C ALA A 214 -4.82 12.86 9.29
N TRP A 215 -3.99 13.85 8.96
CA TRP A 215 -3.26 13.86 7.69
C TRP A 215 -2.24 12.72 7.59
N PHE A 216 -1.51 12.45 8.67
CA PHE A 216 -0.54 11.35 8.74
C PHE A 216 -1.22 9.98 8.56
N THR A 217 -2.34 9.76 9.27
CA THR A 217 -3.12 8.51 9.15
C THR A 217 -3.67 8.33 7.73
N ALA A 218 -4.14 9.40 7.09
CA ALA A 218 -4.59 9.35 5.70
C ALA A 218 -3.43 9.02 4.74
N ALA A 219 -2.23 9.57 4.98
CA ALA A 219 -1.04 9.30 4.18
C ALA A 219 -0.53 7.85 4.36
N GLU A 220 -0.62 7.30 5.55
CA GLU A 220 -0.32 5.89 5.83
C GLU A 220 -1.28 4.97 5.07
N GLN A 221 -2.59 5.23 5.14
CA GLN A 221 -3.59 4.46 4.40
C GLN A 221 -3.40 4.57 2.88
N MET A 222 -3.05 5.76 2.38
CA MET A 222 -2.68 5.97 0.98
C MET A 222 -1.48 5.09 0.59
N SER A 223 -0.45 5.01 1.41
CA SER A 223 0.75 4.21 1.16
C SER A 223 0.41 2.71 1.08
N LEU A 224 -0.41 2.20 2.00
CA LEU A 224 -0.87 0.80 2.01
C LEU A 224 -1.71 0.48 0.77
N ALA A 225 -2.64 1.37 0.41
CA ALA A 225 -3.46 1.22 -0.80
C ALA A 225 -2.61 1.21 -2.07
N ASN A 226 -1.60 2.09 -2.15
CA ASN A 226 -0.68 2.16 -3.28
C ASN A 226 0.19 0.90 -3.39
N SER A 227 0.64 0.32 -2.29
CA SER A 227 1.38 -0.94 -2.28
C SER A 227 0.54 -2.10 -2.83
N ALA A 228 -0.71 -2.23 -2.38
CA ALA A 228 -1.63 -3.25 -2.89
C ALA A 228 -1.92 -3.07 -4.39
N CYS A 229 -2.11 -1.83 -4.84
CA CYS A 229 -2.28 -1.51 -6.25
C CYS A 229 -1.04 -1.89 -7.07
N THR A 230 0.15 -1.56 -6.59
CA THR A 230 1.43 -1.86 -7.26
C THR A 230 1.63 -3.35 -7.43
N VAL A 231 1.40 -4.15 -6.38
CA VAL A 231 1.49 -5.62 -6.46
C VAL A 231 0.52 -6.17 -7.50
N THR A 232 -0.72 -5.67 -7.54
CA THR A 232 -1.72 -6.11 -8.51
C THR A 232 -1.32 -5.74 -9.94
N ILE A 233 -0.79 -4.54 -10.16
CA ILE A 233 -0.31 -4.08 -11.47
C ILE A 233 0.89 -4.92 -11.95
N ILE A 234 1.77 -5.37 -11.05
CA ILE A 234 2.90 -6.25 -11.39
C ILE A 234 2.40 -7.65 -11.78
N LEU A 235 1.40 -8.18 -11.07
CA LEU A 235 0.85 -9.51 -11.36
C LEU A 235 0.04 -9.55 -12.66
N TYR A 236 -0.61 -8.45 -13.04
CA TYR A 236 -1.49 -8.39 -14.20
C TYR A 236 -0.81 -8.75 -15.53
N PRO A 237 0.38 -8.23 -15.90
CA PRO A 237 1.09 -8.65 -17.11
C PRO A 237 1.43 -10.14 -17.15
N LEU A 238 1.75 -10.75 -15.99
CA LEU A 238 2.04 -12.19 -15.92
C LEU A 238 0.81 -13.02 -16.32
N VAL A 239 -0.37 -12.62 -15.83
CA VAL A 239 -1.62 -13.30 -16.18
C VAL A 239 -1.98 -13.07 -17.66
N ILE A 240 -1.73 -11.87 -18.20
CA ILE A 240 -1.92 -11.62 -19.65
C ILE A 240 -0.97 -12.49 -20.49
N MET A 241 0.28 -12.66 -20.06
CA MET A 241 1.22 -13.56 -20.75
C MET A 241 0.71 -15.00 -20.79
N LEU A 242 0.14 -15.50 -19.68
CA LEU A 242 -0.49 -16.83 -19.69
C LEU A 242 -1.61 -16.91 -20.72
N ARG A 243 -2.40 -15.85 -20.89
CA ARG A 243 -3.47 -15.79 -21.90
C ARG A 243 -2.93 -15.81 -23.32
N LEU A 244 -1.76 -15.22 -23.60
CA LEU A 244 -1.12 -15.30 -24.92
C LEU A 244 -0.81 -16.74 -25.31
N PHE A 245 -0.45 -17.61 -24.35
CA PHE A 245 -0.23 -19.04 -24.64
C PHE A 245 -1.48 -19.76 -25.16
N LYS A 246 -2.69 -19.31 -24.73
CA LYS A 246 -3.95 -19.81 -25.30
C LYS A 246 -4.02 -19.55 -26.81
N SER A 247 -3.59 -18.38 -27.26
CA SER A 247 -3.63 -18.02 -28.67
C SER A 247 -2.60 -18.81 -29.50
N PHE A 248 -1.52 -19.30 -28.89
CA PHE A 248 -0.53 -20.14 -29.57
C PHE A 248 -1.07 -21.52 -29.94
N GLN A 249 -2.13 -22.00 -29.29
CA GLN A 249 -2.80 -23.26 -29.69
C GLN A 249 -3.39 -23.22 -31.10
N ALA A 250 -3.69 -22.02 -31.62
CA ALA A 250 -4.19 -21.86 -32.98
C ALA A 250 -3.12 -22.16 -34.05
N GLN A 251 -1.82 -22.18 -33.69
CA GLN A 251 -0.72 -22.47 -34.58
C GLN A 251 -0.14 -23.86 -34.28
N PRO A 252 -0.15 -24.83 -35.26
CA PRO A 252 0.24 -26.22 -35.00
C PRO A 252 1.64 -26.41 -34.41
N ARG A 253 2.59 -25.55 -34.80
CA ARG A 253 3.97 -25.59 -34.28
C ARG A 253 4.10 -25.10 -32.84
N LEU A 254 3.29 -24.13 -32.44
CA LEU A 254 3.29 -23.57 -31.09
C LEU A 254 2.37 -24.38 -30.15
N ALA A 255 1.42 -25.11 -30.67
CA ALA A 255 0.57 -26.01 -29.90
C ALA A 255 1.37 -27.08 -29.14
N ILE A 256 2.45 -27.59 -29.74
CA ILE A 256 3.36 -28.56 -29.10
C ILE A 256 3.99 -27.96 -27.86
N VAL A 257 4.51 -26.71 -27.93
CA VAL A 257 5.10 -26.01 -26.80
C VAL A 257 4.08 -25.81 -25.66
N THR A 258 2.87 -25.41 -26.04
CA THR A 258 1.77 -25.18 -25.08
C THR A 258 1.34 -26.47 -24.38
N GLU A 259 1.29 -27.60 -25.09
CA GLU A 259 0.95 -28.91 -24.52
C GLU A 259 2.08 -29.39 -23.59
N THR A 260 3.35 -29.18 -23.98
CA THR A 260 4.49 -29.49 -23.11
C THR A 260 4.47 -28.69 -21.80
N ILE A 261 4.19 -27.39 -21.89
CA ILE A 261 4.05 -26.54 -20.68
C ILE A 261 2.90 -27.03 -19.81
N LYS A 262 1.74 -27.33 -20.41
CA LYS A 262 0.56 -27.82 -19.68
C LYS A 262 0.86 -29.14 -18.94
N THR A 263 1.62 -30.03 -19.56
CA THR A 263 2.02 -31.30 -18.97
C THR A 263 3.05 -31.10 -17.84
N ALA A 264 3.92 -30.08 -17.97
CA ALA A 264 4.94 -29.76 -16.96
C ALA A 264 4.39 -28.97 -15.76
N ILE A 265 3.24 -28.29 -15.88
CA ILE A 265 2.64 -27.49 -14.80
C ILE A 265 2.48 -28.27 -13.48
N PRO A 266 1.92 -29.49 -13.44
CA PRO A 266 1.77 -30.24 -12.19
C PRO A 266 3.13 -30.53 -11.53
N GLU A 267 4.14 -30.89 -12.32
CA GLU A 267 5.49 -31.19 -11.82
C GLU A 267 6.15 -29.92 -11.28
N LEU A 268 6.00 -28.81 -11.98
CA LEU A 268 6.47 -27.48 -11.57
C LEU A 268 5.77 -27.03 -10.28
N ALA A 269 4.47 -27.26 -10.16
CA ALA A 269 3.71 -26.92 -8.95
C ALA A 269 4.20 -27.70 -7.73
N HIS A 270 4.45 -29.01 -7.88
CA HIS A 270 5.05 -29.82 -6.82
C HIS A 270 6.44 -29.31 -6.43
N PHE A 271 7.27 -28.98 -7.40
CA PHE A 271 8.58 -28.40 -7.15
C PHE A 271 8.48 -27.07 -6.36
N PHE A 272 7.57 -26.19 -6.76
CA PHE A 272 7.37 -24.90 -6.05
C PHE A 272 6.85 -25.10 -4.62
N ILE A 273 5.96 -26.06 -4.39
CA ILE A 273 5.48 -26.38 -3.03
C ILE A 273 6.64 -26.84 -2.15
N VAL A 274 7.48 -27.76 -2.65
CA VAL A 274 8.65 -28.25 -1.92
C VAL A 274 9.65 -27.11 -1.67
N ALA A 275 9.92 -26.30 -2.68
CA ALA A 275 10.81 -25.14 -2.55
C ALA A 275 10.28 -24.14 -1.51
N LEU A 276 8.98 -23.82 -1.55
CA LEU A 276 8.33 -22.94 -0.57
C LEU A 276 8.40 -23.49 0.86
N CYS A 277 8.18 -24.81 1.02
CA CYS A 277 8.35 -25.45 2.33
C CYS A 277 9.80 -25.39 2.81
N MET A 278 10.77 -25.67 1.94
CA MET A 278 12.19 -25.59 2.31
C MET A 278 12.61 -24.16 2.68
N PHE A 279 12.25 -23.18 1.87
CA PHE A 279 12.56 -21.77 2.16
C PHE A 279 11.79 -21.25 3.36
N GLY A 280 10.53 -21.64 3.54
CA GLY A 280 9.73 -21.25 4.70
C GLY A 280 10.22 -21.82 6.03
N CYS A 281 10.97 -22.94 6.01
CA CYS A 281 11.62 -23.49 7.20
C CYS A 281 12.97 -22.81 7.53
N LEU A 282 13.54 -22.04 6.60
CA LEU A 282 14.81 -21.32 6.77
C LEU A 282 14.64 -19.90 7.31
N PHE A 283 13.40 -19.37 7.31
CA PHE A 283 13.01 -18.05 7.85
C PHE A 283 12.09 -18.21 9.07
#